data_f77d6ca3073b3f26bbb408565320654a
#
_entry.id   f77d6ca3073b3f26bbb408565320654a
#
_cell.length_a   1.000
_cell.length_b   1.000
_cell.length_c   1.000
_cell.angle_alpha   90.00
_cell.angle_beta   90.00
_cell.angle_gamma   90.00
#
_symmetry.space_group_name_H-M   'P 1'
#
loop_
_entity.id
_entity.type
_entity.pdbx_description
1 polymer ?
#
loop_
_entity_poly.entity_id
_entity_poly.type
_entity_poly.pdbx_seq_one_letter_code
_entity_poly.pdbx_strand_id
1 'polypeptide(L)'
;MTVKEIKEILNAEVISGDEKELLSEIKMGCGCDLMSDVLSFIKSNTLLLTGLTNRQVIYTAEIAEIKVICFVRGKKPDKEVIDLAKQKNIILLRTELPMFESCGKLYKAGLIGCSEGE
;
A
#
# COMPACT_ATOMS: atom_id res chain seq x y z
N MET A 1 2.58 12.89 -3.03
CA MET A 1 1.48 12.22 -3.77
C MET A 1 0.45 11.74 -2.78
N THR A 2 -0.82 12.05 -3.00
CA THR A 2 -1.88 11.61 -2.09
C THR A 2 -2.32 10.19 -2.41
N VAL A 3 -2.99 9.53 -1.45
CA VAL A 3 -3.57 8.21 -1.67
C VAL A 3 -4.57 8.26 -2.83
N LYS A 4 -5.34 9.36 -2.93
CA LYS A 4 -6.31 9.55 -4.02
C LYS A 4 -5.62 9.56 -5.38
N GLU A 5 -4.48 10.24 -5.50
CA GLU A 5 -3.71 10.27 -6.73
C GLU A 5 -3.18 8.88 -7.08
N ILE A 6 -2.70 8.13 -6.08
CA ILE A 6 -2.25 6.75 -6.26
C ILE A 6 -3.40 5.89 -6.79
N LYS A 7 -4.57 6.03 -6.18
CA LYS A 7 -5.78 5.31 -6.61
C LYS A 7 -6.08 5.59 -8.08
N GLU A 8 -5.99 6.84 -8.50
CA GLU A 8 -6.27 7.23 -9.87
C GLU A 8 -5.23 6.70 -10.86
N ILE A 9 -3.95 6.80 -10.49
CA ILE A 9 -2.85 6.30 -11.34
C ILE A 9 -2.97 4.79 -11.58
N LEU A 10 -3.33 4.03 -10.56
CA LEU A 10 -3.44 2.58 -10.65
C LEU A 10 -4.83 2.09 -11.03
N ASN A 11 -5.77 2.99 -11.22
CA ASN A 11 -7.18 2.66 -11.44
C ASN A 11 -7.65 1.68 -10.35
N ALA A 12 -7.33 1.99 -9.11
CA ALA A 12 -7.55 1.11 -7.98
C ALA A 12 -8.91 1.31 -7.33
N GLU A 13 -9.38 0.27 -6.68
CA GLU A 13 -10.59 0.29 -5.87
C GLU A 13 -10.19 0.55 -4.41
N VAL A 14 -10.95 1.39 -3.71
CA VAL A 14 -10.76 1.57 -2.27
C VAL A 14 -11.52 0.46 -1.54
N ILE A 15 -10.79 -0.41 -0.85
CA ILE A 15 -11.40 -1.46 -0.04
C ILE A 15 -11.75 -0.92 1.33
N SER A 16 -10.88 -0.10 1.91
CA SER A 16 -11.09 0.49 3.24
C SER A 16 -10.37 1.82 3.31
N GLY A 17 -11.10 2.86 3.74
CA GLY A 17 -10.57 4.20 3.88
C GLY A 17 -11.64 5.23 3.54
N ASP A 18 -11.70 6.32 4.29
CA ASP A 18 -12.67 7.38 4.04
C ASP A 18 -12.07 8.48 3.17
N GLU A 19 -12.89 9.45 2.78
CA GLU A 19 -12.45 10.54 1.90
C GLU A 19 -11.31 11.36 2.50
N LYS A 20 -11.32 11.55 3.81
CA LYS A 20 -10.28 12.29 4.50
C LYS A 20 -8.96 11.53 4.46
N GLU A 21 -9.01 10.22 4.68
CA GLU A 21 -7.82 9.36 4.62
C GLU A 21 -7.21 9.34 3.21
N LEU A 22 -8.03 9.44 2.17
CA LEU A 22 -7.53 9.46 0.79
C LEU A 22 -6.71 10.72 0.48
N LEU A 23 -6.79 11.74 1.31
CA LEU A 23 -5.98 12.95 1.16
C LEU A 23 -4.63 12.84 1.85
N SER A 24 -4.35 11.73 2.54
CA SER A 24 -3.06 11.52 3.21
C SER A 24 -1.92 11.52 2.22
N GLU A 25 -0.81 12.12 2.61
CA GLU A 25 0.37 12.27 1.77
C GLU A 25 1.26 11.04 1.86
N ILE A 26 1.65 10.50 0.72
CA ILE A 26 2.57 9.37 0.60
C ILE A 26 3.84 9.86 -0.08
N LYS A 27 4.99 9.57 0.50
CA LYS A 27 6.27 10.05 0.00
C LYS A 27 7.07 9.00 -0.74
N MET A 28 6.87 7.72 -0.42
CA MET A 28 7.66 6.63 -0.97
C MET A 28 6.78 5.42 -1.25
N GLY A 29 7.22 4.57 -2.17
CA GLY A 29 6.57 3.31 -2.47
C GLY A 29 7.52 2.14 -2.31
N CYS A 30 6.97 0.99 -1.91
CA CYS A 30 7.71 -0.25 -1.80
C CYS A 30 6.84 -1.37 -2.34
N GLY A 31 7.34 -2.11 -3.33
CA GLY A 31 6.67 -3.31 -3.85
C GLY A 31 7.38 -4.54 -3.33
N CYS A 32 6.73 -5.32 -2.47
CA CYS A 32 7.39 -6.44 -1.81
C CYS A 32 6.39 -7.45 -1.25
N ASP A 33 6.69 -8.73 -1.44
CA ASP A 33 5.92 -9.84 -0.88
C ASP A 33 6.65 -10.54 0.28
N LEU A 34 7.88 -10.13 0.58
CA LEU A 34 8.65 -10.70 1.69
C LEU A 34 8.57 -9.76 2.88
N MET A 35 7.82 -10.16 3.90
CA MET A 35 7.53 -9.28 5.04
C MET A 35 8.75 -8.92 5.87
N SER A 36 9.76 -9.80 5.92
CA SER A 36 11.01 -9.48 6.61
C SER A 36 11.75 -8.32 5.95
N ASP A 37 11.67 -8.22 4.61
CA ASP A 37 12.25 -7.09 3.88
C ASP A 37 11.46 -5.82 4.16
N VAL A 38 10.14 -5.92 4.23
CA VAL A 38 9.29 -4.78 4.55
C VAL A 38 9.71 -4.18 5.89
N LEU A 39 9.92 -5.02 6.90
CA LEU A 39 10.34 -4.55 8.22
C LEU A 39 11.73 -3.91 8.21
N SER A 40 12.61 -4.39 7.32
CA SER A 40 14.00 -3.90 7.26
C SER A 40 14.16 -2.59 6.53
N PHE A 41 13.36 -2.35 5.49
CA PHE A 41 13.60 -1.25 4.56
C PHE A 41 12.57 -0.14 4.58
N ILE A 42 11.39 -0.40 5.12
CA ILE A 42 10.29 0.56 5.02
C ILE A 42 10.42 1.69 6.04
N LYS A 43 10.07 2.88 5.57
CA LYS A 43 10.01 4.11 6.36
C LYS A 43 8.57 4.58 6.45
N SER A 44 8.29 5.50 7.35
CA SER A 44 6.96 6.09 7.48
C SER A 44 6.56 6.83 6.19
N ASN A 45 5.27 6.99 5.98
CA ASN A 45 4.69 7.62 4.77
C ASN A 45 4.97 6.83 3.49
N THR A 46 5.09 5.49 3.62
CA THR A 46 5.32 4.59 2.50
C THR A 46 4.03 3.86 2.14
N LEU A 47 3.80 3.73 0.82
CA LEU A 47 2.80 2.84 0.28
C LEU A 47 3.43 1.47 0.12
N LEU A 48 2.79 0.43 0.65
CA LEU A 48 3.20 -0.94 0.39
C LEU A 48 2.34 -1.52 -0.73
N LEU A 49 3.00 -2.00 -1.81
CA LEU A 49 2.33 -2.76 -2.86
C LEU A 49 2.71 -4.22 -2.66
N THR A 50 1.71 -5.09 -2.60
CA THR A 50 1.93 -6.52 -2.32
C THR A 50 0.83 -7.38 -2.92
N GLY A 51 1.17 -8.62 -3.26
CA GLY A 51 0.20 -9.62 -3.66
C GLY A 51 -0.27 -10.49 -2.50
N LEU A 52 0.29 -10.30 -1.32
CA LEU A 52 -0.11 -11.06 -0.13
C LEU A 52 -1.32 -10.40 0.53
N THR A 53 -2.31 -11.21 0.90
CA THR A 53 -3.58 -10.70 1.45
C THR A 53 -3.90 -11.28 2.82
N ASN A 54 -2.92 -11.84 3.52
CA ASN A 54 -3.13 -12.46 4.82
C ASN A 54 -2.96 -11.46 5.97
N ARG A 55 -3.27 -11.90 7.18
CA ARG A 55 -3.18 -11.06 8.38
C ARG A 55 -1.76 -10.57 8.67
N GLN A 56 -0.76 -11.37 8.31
CA GLN A 56 0.64 -11.01 8.55
C GLN A 56 0.99 -9.69 7.88
N VAL A 57 0.43 -9.42 6.70
CA VAL A 57 0.66 -8.16 6.00
C VAL A 57 0.19 -6.98 6.85
N ILE A 58 -0.98 -7.11 7.47
CA ILE A 58 -1.54 -6.05 8.30
C ILE A 58 -0.68 -5.83 9.56
N TYR A 59 -0.28 -6.91 10.23
CA TYR A 59 0.56 -6.80 11.43
C TYR A 59 1.93 -6.22 11.11
N THR A 60 2.51 -6.61 9.97
CA THR A 60 3.78 -6.06 9.51
C THR A 60 3.65 -4.58 9.22
N ALA A 61 2.57 -4.19 8.55
CA ALA A 61 2.30 -2.78 8.25
C ALA A 61 2.16 -1.96 9.53
N GLU A 62 1.49 -2.52 10.54
CA GLU A 62 1.35 -1.84 11.83
C GLU A 62 2.72 -1.59 12.47
N ILE A 63 3.56 -2.62 12.53
CA ILE A 63 4.89 -2.52 13.12
C ILE A 63 5.78 -1.52 12.35
N ALA A 64 5.70 -1.54 11.03
CA ALA A 64 6.49 -0.66 10.16
C ALA A 64 5.87 0.74 10.03
N GLU A 65 4.73 0.99 10.67
CA GLU A 65 4.00 2.25 10.61
C GLU A 65 3.55 2.62 9.20
N ILE A 66 3.24 1.61 8.38
CA ILE A 66 2.66 1.79 7.05
C ILE A 66 1.17 2.07 7.21
N LYS A 67 0.69 3.11 6.56
CA LYS A 67 -0.72 3.51 6.64
C LYS A 67 -1.54 3.08 5.45
N VAL A 68 -0.90 2.69 4.34
CA VAL A 68 -1.60 2.36 3.09
C VAL A 68 -1.00 1.12 2.46
N ILE A 69 -1.85 0.17 2.11
CA ILE A 69 -1.47 -1.04 1.38
C ILE A 69 -2.29 -1.10 0.09
N CYS A 70 -1.64 -1.38 -1.02
CA CYS A 70 -2.33 -1.64 -2.28
C CYS A 70 -2.05 -3.09 -2.71
N PHE A 71 -3.11 -3.88 -2.80
CA PHE A 71 -3.00 -5.26 -3.28
C PHE A 71 -2.99 -5.27 -4.80
N VAL A 72 -2.02 -5.98 -5.38
CA VAL A 72 -1.83 -6.03 -6.84
C VAL A 72 -2.43 -7.30 -7.45
N ARG A 73 -2.53 -7.32 -8.78
CA ARG A 73 -3.07 -8.43 -9.57
C ARG A 73 -4.50 -8.83 -9.19
N GLY A 74 -5.30 -7.86 -8.80
CA GLY A 74 -6.69 -8.10 -8.45
C GLY A 74 -6.89 -8.89 -7.17
N LYS A 75 -5.84 -9.11 -6.38
CA LYS A 75 -5.95 -9.84 -5.11
C LYS A 75 -6.80 -9.03 -4.13
N LYS A 76 -7.66 -9.74 -3.41
CA LYS A 76 -8.53 -9.10 -2.42
C LYS A 76 -8.47 -9.88 -1.11
N PRO A 77 -8.22 -9.21 0.01
CA PRO A 77 -8.23 -9.87 1.30
C PRO A 77 -9.67 -10.26 1.70
N ASP A 78 -9.79 -11.24 2.58
CA ASP A 78 -11.10 -11.61 3.09
C ASP A 78 -11.57 -10.59 4.13
N LYS A 79 -12.81 -10.77 4.59
CA LYS A 79 -13.44 -9.83 5.54
C LYS A 79 -12.65 -9.68 6.83
N GLU A 80 -12.07 -10.74 7.34
CA GLU A 80 -11.31 -10.69 8.60
C GLU A 80 -10.09 -9.77 8.47
N VAL A 81 -9.40 -9.83 7.34
CA VAL A 81 -8.23 -8.99 7.09
C VAL A 81 -8.65 -7.53 6.92
N ILE A 82 -9.76 -7.31 6.21
CA ILE A 82 -10.31 -5.96 6.03
C ILE A 82 -10.68 -5.35 7.39
N ASP A 83 -11.36 -6.12 8.24
CA ASP A 83 -11.78 -5.64 9.55
C ASP A 83 -10.56 -5.33 10.43
N LEU A 84 -9.52 -6.17 10.35
CA LEU A 84 -8.29 -5.95 11.09
C LEU A 84 -7.61 -4.64 10.64
N ALA A 85 -7.55 -4.40 9.34
CA ALA A 85 -6.97 -3.17 8.80
C ALA A 85 -7.73 -1.95 9.30
N LYS A 86 -9.06 -2.03 9.36
CA LYS A 86 -9.88 -0.94 9.89
C LYS A 86 -9.55 -0.66 11.35
N GLN A 87 -9.37 -1.70 12.16
CA GLN A 87 -9.00 -1.55 13.56
C GLN A 87 -7.64 -0.87 13.72
N LYS A 88 -6.73 -1.10 12.78
CA LYS A 88 -5.37 -0.53 12.81
C LYS A 88 -5.27 0.78 12.04
N ASN A 89 -6.37 1.28 11.51
CA ASN A 89 -6.42 2.51 10.72
C ASN A 89 -5.51 2.45 9.50
N ILE A 90 -5.47 1.31 8.84
CA ILE A 90 -4.69 1.10 7.61
C ILE A 90 -5.63 1.16 6.42
N ILE A 91 -5.29 2.01 5.45
CA ILE A 91 -6.06 2.18 4.21
C ILE A 91 -5.72 1.02 3.27
N LEU A 92 -6.74 0.41 2.68
CA LEU A 92 -6.55 -0.69 1.73
C LEU A 92 -7.06 -0.31 0.36
N LEU A 93 -6.21 -0.48 -0.64
CA LEU A 93 -6.54 -0.31 -2.05
C LEU A 93 -6.31 -1.64 -2.77
N ARG A 94 -6.92 -1.78 -3.94
CA ARG A 94 -6.77 -2.97 -4.78
C ARG A 94 -6.69 -2.54 -6.24
N THR A 95 -5.70 -3.05 -6.98
CA THR A 95 -5.59 -2.81 -8.41
C THR A 95 -5.49 -4.13 -9.17
N GLU A 96 -6.03 -4.16 -10.40
CA GLU A 96 -5.90 -5.31 -11.29
C GLU A 96 -4.48 -5.43 -11.85
N LEU A 97 -3.71 -4.34 -11.83
CA LEU A 97 -2.37 -4.32 -12.41
C LEU A 97 -1.42 -5.24 -11.66
N PRO A 98 -0.54 -5.96 -12.39
CA PRO A 98 0.54 -6.71 -11.75
C PRO A 98 1.53 -5.81 -11.03
N MET A 99 2.40 -6.40 -10.22
CA MET A 99 3.36 -5.67 -9.40
C MET A 99 4.26 -4.74 -10.23
N PHE A 100 4.85 -5.26 -11.30
CA PHE A 100 5.78 -4.50 -12.12
C PHE A 100 5.13 -3.23 -12.69
N GLU A 101 3.96 -3.39 -13.33
CA GLU A 101 3.26 -2.26 -13.92
C GLU A 101 2.79 -1.26 -12.88
N SER A 102 2.33 -1.75 -11.71
CA SER A 102 1.90 -0.88 -10.62
C SER A 102 3.07 -0.03 -10.13
N CYS A 103 4.20 -0.65 -9.84
CA CYS A 103 5.40 0.06 -9.39
C CYS A 103 5.89 1.03 -10.47
N GLY A 104 5.91 0.58 -11.72
CA GLY A 104 6.39 1.39 -12.84
C GLY A 104 5.55 2.65 -13.04
N LYS A 105 4.23 2.51 -12.99
CA LYS A 105 3.33 3.68 -13.17
C LYS A 105 3.52 4.71 -12.06
N LEU A 106 3.67 4.25 -10.83
CA LEU A 106 3.87 5.16 -9.69
C LEU A 106 5.24 5.83 -9.75
N TYR A 107 6.27 5.07 -10.07
CA TYR A 107 7.62 5.62 -10.18
C TYR A 107 7.70 6.66 -11.30
N LYS A 108 7.09 6.36 -12.44
CA LYS A 108 7.02 7.29 -13.57
C LYS A 108 6.26 8.57 -13.21
N ALA A 109 5.26 8.45 -12.34
CA ALA A 109 4.46 9.61 -11.90
C ALA A 109 5.17 10.43 -10.80
N GLY A 110 6.33 9.96 -10.31
CA GLY A 110 7.15 10.72 -9.38
C GLY A 110 7.25 10.16 -7.96
N LEU A 111 6.60 9.02 -7.68
CA LEU A 111 6.73 8.40 -6.36
C LEU A 111 8.08 7.67 -6.30
N ILE A 112 8.91 8.03 -5.34
CA ILE A 112 10.25 7.45 -5.21
C ILE A 112 10.22 6.18 -4.36
N GLY A 113 11.28 5.37 -4.47
CA GLY A 113 11.44 4.17 -3.65
C GLY A 113 12.02 4.49 -2.27
N CYS A 114 11.93 3.51 -1.36
CA CYS A 114 12.41 3.69 0.01
C CYS A 114 13.91 3.92 0.10
N SER A 115 14.69 3.39 -0.84
CA SER A 115 16.14 3.60 -0.87
C SER A 115 16.53 5.00 -1.33
N GLU A 116 15.61 5.74 -1.94
CA GLU A 116 15.85 7.08 -2.46
C GLU A 116 15.40 8.18 -1.48
N GLY A 117 14.57 7.80 -0.50
CA GLY A 117 14.02 8.75 0.46
C GLY A 117 14.90 8.92 1.69
N GLU A 118 14.54 9.92 2.49
CA GLU A 118 15.21 10.26 3.74
C GLU A 118 14.98 9.21 4.83
#